data_5daf24073647f1a0fa771f98c166f8e4
#
_entry.id   5daf24073647f1a0fa771f98c166f8e4
#
_cell.length_a   1.000
_cell.length_b   1.000
_cell.length_c   1.000
_cell.angle_alpha   90.00
_cell.angle_beta   90.00
_cell.angle_gamma   90.00
#
_symmetry.space_group_name_H-M   'P 1'
#
loop_
_entity.id
_entity.type
_entity.pdbx_description
1 polymer ?
#
loop_
_entity_poly.entity_id
_entity_poly.type
_entity_poly.pdbx_seq_one_letter_code
_entity_poly.pdbx_strand_id
1 'polypeptide(L)'
;MRSVALAAAGLLFLTGCAHVRQAALPVIASASGSVDGTDLIGPPPQARDSAAELAGMQRPWPAERVAQARADNRFDPFTAFAPVMGDGFRAEALPHLHKLFGDVTVPLGAAVGVAKDDYARPRPFVAEPDLPTCIAPGDGLRRSGSYPSGHAAFGWAWALLLAEIAPSRADAVLQRGRDYGESRVICGVHYPSDVEAGRMLAAAEIARLHAKPAFRRDLDAARAELAAAMVK
;
A
#
# COMPACT_ATOMS: atom_id res chain seq x y z
N MET A 1 -42.03 -61.94 47.28
CA MET A 1 -41.63 -61.80 45.87
C MET A 1 -42.11 -60.41 45.45
N ARG A 2 -41.23 -59.47 45.42
CA ARG A 2 -41.51 -58.05 45.05
C ARG A 2 -40.76 -57.72 43.77
N SER A 3 -41.54 -57.46 42.70
CA SER A 3 -41.02 -57.06 41.40
C SER A 3 -40.57 -55.58 41.45
N VAL A 4 -39.33 -55.31 41.07
CA VAL A 4 -38.80 -53.97 40.89
C VAL A 4 -38.92 -53.60 39.41
N ALA A 5 -39.69 -52.55 39.14
CA ALA A 5 -39.79 -51.96 37.78
C ALA A 5 -38.67 -50.93 37.62
N LEU A 6 -37.82 -51.12 36.60
CA LEU A 6 -36.86 -50.14 36.12
C LEU A 6 -37.57 -49.11 35.21
N ALA A 7 -37.56 -47.86 35.65
CA ALA A 7 -37.96 -46.76 34.78
C ALA A 7 -36.73 -46.23 33.98
N ALA A 8 -36.80 -46.36 32.65
CA ALA A 8 -35.80 -45.77 31.77
C ALA A 8 -36.15 -44.30 31.49
N ALA A 9 -35.32 -43.38 32.01
CA ALA A 9 -35.41 -41.96 31.65
C ALA A 9 -34.72 -41.69 30.33
N GLY A 10 -35.50 -41.43 29.30
CA GLY A 10 -34.99 -40.99 27.97
C GLY A 10 -34.59 -39.50 28.03
N LEU A 11 -33.29 -39.20 27.84
CA LEU A 11 -32.80 -37.84 27.65
C LEU A 11 -33.06 -37.44 26.19
N LEU A 12 -34.01 -36.53 25.97
CA LEU A 12 -34.22 -35.86 24.70
C LEU A 12 -33.14 -34.74 24.60
N PHE A 13 -32.15 -34.95 23.74
CA PHE A 13 -31.29 -33.87 23.26
C PHE A 13 -32.02 -33.01 22.23
N LEU A 14 -32.50 -31.86 22.63
CA LEU A 14 -32.99 -30.84 21.73
C LEU A 14 -31.77 -30.15 21.12
N THR A 15 -31.37 -30.56 19.92
CA THR A 15 -30.41 -29.81 19.07
C THR A 15 -31.13 -28.59 18.48
N GLY A 16 -31.12 -27.51 19.23
CA GLY A 16 -31.52 -26.20 18.72
C GLY A 16 -30.47 -25.66 17.73
N CYS A 17 -30.71 -25.88 16.43
CA CYS A 17 -30.00 -25.11 15.40
C CYS A 17 -30.44 -23.66 15.50
N ALA A 18 -29.62 -22.85 16.20
CA ALA A 18 -29.75 -21.40 16.12
C ALA A 18 -29.48 -20.97 14.69
N HIS A 19 -30.53 -20.62 13.94
CA HIS A 19 -30.38 -19.93 12.67
C HIS A 19 -29.85 -18.55 12.94
N VAL A 20 -28.50 -18.37 12.81
CA VAL A 20 -27.91 -17.07 12.75
C VAL A 20 -28.46 -16.41 11.49
N ARG A 21 -29.38 -15.49 11.67
CA ARG A 21 -29.84 -14.62 10.60
C ARG A 21 -28.63 -13.82 10.16
N GLN A 22 -28.03 -14.21 9.05
CA GLN A 22 -27.02 -13.42 8.35
C GLN A 22 -27.71 -12.10 7.95
N ALA A 23 -27.44 -11.03 8.71
CA ALA A 23 -27.85 -9.70 8.31
C ALA A 23 -27.19 -9.44 6.96
N ALA A 24 -27.98 -9.26 5.91
CA ALA A 24 -27.46 -8.83 4.62
C ALA A 24 -26.74 -7.49 4.84
N LEU A 25 -25.44 -7.48 4.64
CA LEU A 25 -24.66 -6.24 4.63
C LEU A 25 -25.32 -5.33 3.57
N PRO A 26 -25.54 -4.04 3.87
CA PRO A 26 -26.08 -3.13 2.88
C PRO A 26 -25.17 -3.17 1.64
N VAL A 27 -25.76 -3.42 0.48
CA VAL A 27 -25.06 -3.29 -0.81
C VAL A 27 -24.63 -1.84 -0.89
N ILE A 28 -23.34 -1.59 -0.67
CA ILE A 28 -22.76 -0.26 -0.85
C ILE A 28 -22.95 0.05 -2.33
N ALA A 29 -23.84 0.98 -2.62
CA ALA A 29 -24.02 1.49 -3.97
C ALA A 29 -22.62 1.80 -4.53
N SER A 30 -22.34 1.30 -5.74
CA SER A 30 -21.02 1.48 -6.39
C SER A 30 -20.73 2.96 -6.48
N ALA A 31 -19.98 3.47 -5.51
CA ALA A 31 -19.44 4.82 -5.56
C ALA A 31 -18.47 4.86 -6.74
N SER A 32 -18.82 5.59 -7.78
CA SER A 32 -17.97 5.87 -8.94
C SER A 32 -16.82 6.82 -8.61
N GLY A 33 -16.60 7.10 -7.31
CA GLY A 33 -15.55 7.97 -6.79
C GLY A 33 -14.22 7.27 -6.52
N SER A 34 -13.16 8.05 -6.34
CA SER A 34 -11.91 7.58 -5.72
C SER A 34 -12.19 7.08 -4.29
N VAL A 35 -11.33 6.19 -3.79
CA VAL A 35 -11.36 5.81 -2.37
C VAL A 35 -11.18 7.09 -1.55
N ASP A 36 -12.03 7.29 -0.53
CA ASP A 36 -11.75 8.30 0.47
C ASP A 36 -10.56 7.82 1.32
N GLY A 37 -9.42 8.46 1.09
CA GLY A 37 -8.19 8.07 1.75
C GLY A 37 -8.25 8.25 3.26
N THR A 38 -9.01 9.24 3.72
CA THR A 38 -9.13 9.60 5.13
C THR A 38 -9.86 8.51 5.92
N ASP A 39 -11.03 8.10 5.45
CA ASP A 39 -11.85 7.08 6.12
C ASP A 39 -11.17 5.71 6.13
N LEU A 40 -10.42 5.40 5.06
CA LEU A 40 -9.82 4.09 4.88
C LEU A 40 -8.64 3.83 5.82
N ILE A 41 -7.78 4.83 6.02
CA ILE A 41 -6.54 4.65 6.78
C ILE A 41 -6.64 5.12 8.24
N GLY A 42 -7.69 5.86 8.58
CA GLY A 42 -7.84 6.47 9.90
C GLY A 42 -6.80 7.56 10.20
N PRO A 43 -6.84 8.17 11.40
CA PRO A 43 -5.95 9.26 11.76
C PRO A 43 -4.50 8.79 11.98
N PRO A 44 -3.52 9.68 11.77
CA PRO A 44 -2.12 9.39 12.11
C PRO A 44 -1.95 9.17 13.62
N PRO A 45 -0.86 8.50 14.04
CA PRO A 45 -0.50 8.34 15.45
C PRO A 45 -0.46 9.67 16.19
N GLN A 46 -0.75 9.63 17.49
CA GLN A 46 -0.70 10.80 18.35
C GLN A 46 0.75 11.35 18.49
N ALA A 47 0.88 12.58 18.96
CA ALA A 47 2.18 13.25 19.07
C ALA A 47 3.24 12.44 19.85
N ARG A 48 2.85 11.78 20.95
CA ARG A 48 3.77 10.91 21.75
C ARG A 48 4.32 9.73 20.93
N ASP A 49 3.47 9.13 20.10
CA ASP A 49 3.86 7.98 19.27
C ASP A 49 4.73 8.45 18.10
N SER A 50 4.45 9.64 17.56
CA SER A 50 5.30 10.29 16.56
C SER A 50 6.71 10.60 17.11
N ALA A 51 6.86 10.96 18.38
CA ALA A 51 8.17 11.16 19.02
C ALA A 51 8.96 9.85 19.11
N ALA A 52 8.28 8.73 19.40
CA ALA A 52 8.91 7.40 19.39
C ALA A 52 9.38 7.00 17.98
N GLU A 53 8.58 7.29 16.95
CA GLU A 53 8.97 7.06 15.56
C GLU A 53 10.20 7.89 15.18
N LEU A 54 10.24 9.19 15.56
CA LEU A 54 11.39 10.06 15.32
C LEU A 54 12.67 9.52 15.96
N ALA A 55 12.62 9.06 17.21
CA ALA A 55 13.77 8.46 17.88
C ALA A 55 14.29 7.23 17.10
N GLY A 56 13.41 6.39 16.56
CA GLY A 56 13.76 5.24 15.73
C GLY A 56 14.39 5.63 14.37
N MET A 57 14.06 6.81 13.84
CA MET A 57 14.59 7.31 12.57
C MET A 57 16.03 7.83 12.67
N GLN A 58 16.49 8.21 13.86
CA GLN A 58 17.85 8.75 14.10
C GLN A 58 18.95 7.68 14.09
N ARG A 59 18.62 6.41 13.88
CA ARG A 59 19.61 5.33 13.79
C ARG A 59 20.49 5.49 12.53
N PRO A 60 21.77 5.08 12.58
CA PRO A 60 22.63 5.07 11.39
C PRO A 60 22.11 4.03 10.37
N TRP A 61 22.14 4.40 9.11
CA TRP A 61 21.81 3.52 7.99
C TRP A 61 23.09 3.21 7.18
N PRO A 62 23.21 2.01 6.58
CA PRO A 62 24.28 1.69 5.66
C PRO A 62 24.35 2.69 4.50
N ALA A 63 25.55 3.06 4.06
CA ALA A 63 25.76 4.10 3.05
C ALA A 63 25.08 3.75 1.72
N GLU A 64 25.12 2.48 1.30
CA GLU A 64 24.45 1.97 0.11
C GLU A 64 22.93 2.13 0.20
N ARG A 65 22.36 1.93 1.39
CA ARG A 65 20.90 2.09 1.61
C ARG A 65 20.47 3.55 1.56
N VAL A 66 21.33 4.45 2.05
CA VAL A 66 21.13 5.92 1.94
C VAL A 66 21.25 6.36 0.48
N ALA A 67 22.20 5.83 -0.28
CA ALA A 67 22.35 6.12 -1.71
C ALA A 67 21.11 5.68 -2.50
N GLN A 68 20.60 4.48 -2.23
CA GLN A 68 19.34 3.99 -2.81
C GLN A 68 18.16 4.89 -2.42
N ALA A 69 18.07 5.30 -1.16
CA ALA A 69 16.98 6.16 -0.68
C ALA A 69 16.98 7.53 -1.38
N ARG A 70 18.16 8.07 -1.71
CA ARG A 70 18.28 9.28 -2.54
C ARG A 70 17.80 9.04 -3.97
N ALA A 71 18.16 7.92 -4.59
CA ALA A 71 17.71 7.56 -5.93
C ALA A 71 16.20 7.38 -5.98
N ASP A 72 15.61 6.79 -4.94
CA ASP A 72 14.17 6.56 -4.78
C ASP A 72 13.36 7.86 -4.58
N ASN A 73 14.01 9.02 -4.45
CA ASN A 73 13.31 10.29 -4.51
C ASN A 73 12.71 10.56 -5.89
N ARG A 74 13.20 9.88 -6.93
CA ARG A 74 12.63 9.94 -8.28
C ARG A 74 11.30 9.20 -8.32
N PHE A 75 10.30 9.86 -8.86
CA PHE A 75 8.97 9.30 -9.02
C PHE A 75 8.81 8.65 -10.40
N ASP A 76 9.38 7.45 -10.54
CA ASP A 76 9.39 6.71 -11.80
C ASP A 76 9.43 5.20 -11.54
N PRO A 77 8.34 4.47 -11.88
CA PRO A 77 8.25 3.03 -11.66
C PRO A 77 9.30 2.23 -12.41
N PHE A 78 9.63 2.64 -13.63
CA PHE A 78 10.60 1.91 -14.45
C PHE A 78 12.00 2.00 -13.86
N THR A 79 12.46 3.18 -13.48
CA THR A 79 13.73 3.33 -12.76
C THR A 79 13.73 2.61 -11.42
N ALA A 80 12.61 2.70 -10.67
CA ALA A 80 12.52 2.08 -9.35
C ALA A 80 12.63 0.56 -9.39
N PHE A 81 12.00 -0.09 -10.37
CA PHE A 81 11.92 -1.55 -10.44
C PHE A 81 12.87 -2.20 -11.46
N ALA A 82 13.60 -1.45 -12.28
CA ALA A 82 14.59 -2.00 -13.21
C ALA A 82 15.59 -2.97 -12.54
N PRO A 83 16.11 -2.72 -11.31
CA PRO A 83 17.05 -3.65 -10.67
C PRO A 83 16.49 -5.05 -10.43
N VAL A 84 15.17 -5.20 -10.30
CA VAL A 84 14.49 -6.49 -10.06
C VAL A 84 13.80 -7.03 -11.30
N MET A 85 13.50 -6.18 -12.31
CA MET A 85 12.81 -6.56 -13.54
C MET A 85 13.78 -6.80 -14.71
N GLY A 86 14.97 -6.24 -14.69
CA GLY A 86 16.00 -6.42 -15.73
C GLY A 86 15.96 -5.38 -16.85
N ASP A 87 16.89 -5.50 -17.80
CA ASP A 87 17.21 -4.46 -18.81
C ASP A 87 16.07 -4.14 -19.80
N GLY A 88 15.16 -5.09 -20.03
CA GLY A 88 13.98 -4.90 -20.90
C GLY A 88 12.87 -4.04 -20.26
N PHE A 89 12.98 -3.73 -18.97
CA PHE A 89 11.95 -3.02 -18.23
C PHE A 89 12.05 -1.50 -18.44
N ARG A 90 11.48 -0.99 -19.53
CA ARG A 90 11.52 0.41 -19.95
C ARG A 90 10.16 0.85 -20.46
N ALA A 91 9.78 2.10 -20.21
CA ALA A 91 8.49 2.67 -20.58
C ALA A 91 8.22 2.57 -22.10
N GLU A 92 9.24 2.81 -22.92
CA GLU A 92 9.15 2.77 -24.38
C GLU A 92 8.91 1.35 -24.92
N ALA A 93 9.38 0.33 -24.20
CA ALA A 93 9.20 -1.08 -24.56
C ALA A 93 7.90 -1.67 -24.03
N LEU A 94 7.26 -1.01 -23.05
CA LEU A 94 6.14 -1.52 -22.28
C LEU A 94 4.99 -0.49 -22.18
N PRO A 95 4.40 -0.04 -23.31
CA PRO A 95 3.38 1.00 -23.30
C PRO A 95 2.08 0.62 -22.58
N HIS A 96 1.64 -0.65 -22.62
CA HIS A 96 0.47 -1.09 -21.85
C HIS A 96 0.74 -1.04 -20.34
N LEU A 97 1.93 -1.48 -19.90
CA LEU A 97 2.33 -1.39 -18.51
C LEU A 97 2.48 0.05 -18.05
N HIS A 98 3.06 0.92 -18.89
CA HIS A 98 3.19 2.36 -18.60
C HIS A 98 1.81 3.00 -18.39
N LYS A 99 0.86 2.72 -19.30
CA LYS A 99 -0.53 3.17 -19.15
C LYS A 99 -1.15 2.65 -17.84
N LEU A 100 -0.99 1.36 -17.53
CA LEU A 100 -1.54 0.74 -16.32
C LEU A 100 -1.01 1.42 -15.05
N PHE A 101 0.27 1.73 -14.99
CA PHE A 101 0.84 2.48 -13.87
C PHE A 101 0.20 3.88 -13.74
N GLY A 102 -0.03 4.57 -14.84
CA GLY A 102 -0.73 5.86 -14.85
C GLY A 102 -2.17 5.76 -14.33
N ASP A 103 -2.92 4.78 -14.80
CA ASP A 103 -4.32 4.54 -14.42
C ASP A 103 -4.49 4.26 -12.92
N VAL A 104 -3.46 3.73 -12.26
CA VAL A 104 -3.45 3.50 -10.80
C VAL A 104 -2.93 4.72 -10.05
N THR A 105 -1.87 5.35 -10.56
CA THR A 105 -1.19 6.46 -9.87
C THR A 105 -2.09 7.69 -9.74
N VAL A 106 -2.89 8.01 -10.76
CA VAL A 106 -3.74 9.21 -10.77
C VAL A 106 -4.82 9.17 -9.67
N PRO A 107 -5.69 8.13 -9.59
CA PRO A 107 -6.71 8.09 -8.53
C PRO A 107 -6.09 7.90 -7.14
N LEU A 108 -5.02 7.13 -7.01
CA LEU A 108 -4.31 6.96 -5.74
C LEU A 108 -3.69 8.28 -5.26
N GLY A 109 -3.15 9.09 -6.19
CA GLY A 109 -2.63 10.41 -5.89
C GLY A 109 -3.70 11.37 -5.36
N ALA A 110 -4.90 11.32 -5.92
CA ALA A 110 -6.03 12.10 -5.43
C ALA A 110 -6.41 11.70 -4.00
N ALA A 111 -6.53 10.39 -3.72
CA ALA A 111 -6.84 9.88 -2.38
C ALA A 111 -5.76 10.24 -1.34
N VAL A 112 -4.47 10.16 -1.72
CA VAL A 112 -3.34 10.63 -0.89
C VAL A 112 -3.44 12.13 -0.61
N GLY A 113 -3.82 12.92 -1.62
CA GLY A 113 -3.96 14.39 -1.50
C GLY A 113 -5.02 14.77 -0.47
N VAL A 114 -6.23 14.21 -0.60
CA VAL A 114 -7.34 14.45 0.35
C VAL A 114 -6.91 14.15 1.78
N ALA A 115 -6.36 12.95 2.03
CA ALA A 115 -5.94 12.57 3.38
C ALA A 115 -4.81 13.46 3.93
N LYS A 116 -3.89 13.95 3.07
CA LYS A 116 -2.83 14.90 3.49
C LYS A 116 -3.38 16.23 3.93
N ASP A 117 -4.39 16.73 3.23
CA ASP A 117 -5.02 18.01 3.54
C ASP A 117 -5.84 17.92 4.82
N ASP A 118 -6.59 16.82 5.01
CA ASP A 118 -7.43 16.60 6.19
C ASP A 118 -6.62 16.41 7.46
N TYR A 119 -5.57 15.57 7.40
CA TYR A 119 -4.76 15.28 8.60
C TYR A 119 -3.67 16.31 8.86
N ALA A 120 -3.19 16.99 7.86
CA ALA A 120 -2.18 18.05 7.92
C ALA A 120 -0.99 17.73 8.85
N ARG A 121 -0.59 16.45 8.97
CA ARG A 121 0.50 16.01 9.86
C ARG A 121 1.82 16.68 9.46
N PRO A 122 2.51 17.36 10.39
CA PRO A 122 3.85 17.89 10.11
C PRO A 122 4.81 16.78 9.71
N ARG A 123 5.72 17.05 8.77
CA ARG A 123 6.77 16.10 8.40
C ARG A 123 7.84 15.98 9.47
N PRO A 124 8.56 14.84 9.55
CA PRO A 124 9.62 14.63 10.55
C PRO A 124 10.62 15.79 10.63
N PHE A 125 11.18 16.22 9.50
CA PHE A 125 12.15 17.32 9.42
C PHE A 125 11.55 18.72 9.66
N VAL A 126 10.23 18.85 9.73
CA VAL A 126 9.54 20.08 10.15
C VAL A 126 9.31 20.08 11.65
N ALA A 127 8.93 18.92 12.21
CA ALA A 127 8.75 18.73 13.65
C ALA A 127 10.09 18.72 14.40
N GLU A 128 11.14 18.19 13.80
CA GLU A 128 12.52 18.11 14.33
C GLU A 128 13.50 18.68 13.30
N PRO A 129 13.81 19.99 13.38
CA PRO A 129 14.65 20.67 12.37
C PRO A 129 16.10 20.12 12.27
N ASP A 130 16.60 19.51 13.34
CA ASP A 130 17.93 18.90 13.38
C ASP A 130 17.96 17.45 12.83
N LEU A 131 16.82 16.90 12.43
CA LEU A 131 16.74 15.56 11.83
C LEU A 131 17.45 15.58 10.45
N PRO A 132 18.48 14.75 10.26
CA PRO A 132 19.16 14.68 8.96
C PRO A 132 18.24 14.24 7.85
N THR A 133 18.27 14.92 6.71
CA THR A 133 17.55 14.50 5.50
C THR A 133 18.53 14.09 4.41
N CYS A 134 18.25 12.99 3.70
CA CYS A 134 19.11 12.53 2.61
C CYS A 134 18.85 13.28 1.29
N ILE A 135 17.84 14.11 1.24
CA ILE A 135 17.49 15.02 0.13
C ILE A 135 17.29 16.43 0.67
N ALA A 136 17.43 17.43 -0.18
CA ALA A 136 17.10 18.82 0.20
C ALA A 136 15.59 19.03 0.10
N PRO A 137 14.86 19.21 1.23
CA PRO A 137 13.41 19.42 1.18
C PRO A 137 13.07 20.80 0.63
N GLY A 138 12.45 20.85 -0.55
CA GLY A 138 11.95 22.11 -1.10
C GLY A 138 10.66 22.58 -0.38
N ASP A 139 10.25 23.83 -0.66
CA ASP A 139 9.07 24.47 -0.05
C ASP A 139 7.77 23.71 -0.24
N GLY A 140 7.57 23.07 -1.40
CA GLY A 140 6.39 22.25 -1.65
C GLY A 140 6.32 21.06 -0.67
N LEU A 141 7.47 20.42 -0.40
CA LEU A 141 7.52 19.31 0.55
C LEU A 141 7.30 19.79 1.99
N ARG A 142 7.79 20.97 2.35
CA ARG A 142 7.60 21.57 3.68
C ARG A 142 6.15 21.89 3.97
N ARG A 143 5.39 22.35 2.97
CA ARG A 143 3.98 22.72 3.11
C ARG A 143 3.01 21.56 2.98
N SER A 144 3.41 20.46 2.34
CA SER A 144 2.52 19.31 2.17
C SER A 144 2.50 18.40 3.40
N GLY A 145 1.32 17.93 3.78
CA GLY A 145 1.14 16.97 4.87
C GLY A 145 2.03 15.73 4.74
N SER A 146 2.45 15.16 5.87
CA SER A 146 3.26 13.95 5.91
C SER A 146 2.44 12.69 5.66
N TYR A 147 1.24 12.61 6.20
CA TYR A 147 0.42 11.41 6.28
C TYR A 147 -0.73 11.42 5.28
N PRO A 148 -0.91 10.34 4.48
CA PRO A 148 -0.01 9.21 4.27
C PRO A 148 1.15 9.52 3.32
N SER A 149 2.15 8.63 3.23
CA SER A 149 3.26 8.77 2.28
C SER A 149 2.82 8.42 0.85
N GLY A 150 2.87 9.41 -0.07
CA GLY A 150 2.55 9.19 -1.48
C GLY A 150 3.56 8.25 -2.17
N HIS A 151 4.87 8.43 -1.94
CA HIS A 151 5.88 7.51 -2.51
C HIS A 151 5.65 6.06 -2.06
N ALA A 152 5.34 5.84 -0.77
CA ALA A 152 5.05 4.50 -0.28
C ALA A 152 3.78 3.91 -0.92
N ALA A 153 2.74 4.74 -1.09
CA ALA A 153 1.51 4.32 -1.76
C ALA A 153 1.79 3.91 -3.21
N PHE A 154 2.47 4.75 -3.97
CA PHE A 154 2.75 4.46 -5.38
C PHE A 154 3.70 3.27 -5.55
N GLY A 155 4.80 3.23 -4.80
CA GLY A 155 5.75 2.12 -4.87
C GLY A 155 5.12 0.77 -4.51
N TRP A 156 4.20 0.77 -3.54
CA TRP A 156 3.47 -0.44 -3.17
C TRP A 156 2.45 -0.85 -4.23
N ALA A 157 1.71 0.11 -4.82
CA ALA A 157 0.77 -0.17 -5.91
C ALA A 157 1.49 -0.76 -7.12
N TRP A 158 2.62 -0.19 -7.54
CA TRP A 158 3.44 -0.72 -8.62
C TRP A 158 3.96 -2.13 -8.32
N ALA A 159 4.41 -2.37 -7.07
CA ALA A 159 4.87 -3.69 -6.65
C ALA A 159 3.76 -4.74 -6.70
N LEU A 160 2.55 -4.42 -6.24
CA LEU A 160 1.40 -5.32 -6.30
C LEU A 160 1.04 -5.71 -7.74
N LEU A 161 1.01 -4.73 -8.65
CA LEU A 161 0.76 -4.99 -10.06
C LEU A 161 1.85 -5.86 -10.69
N LEU A 162 3.13 -5.53 -10.44
CA LEU A 162 4.26 -6.30 -10.96
C LEU A 162 4.29 -7.73 -10.40
N ALA A 163 3.97 -7.93 -9.13
CA ALA A 163 3.89 -9.26 -8.53
C ALA A 163 2.79 -10.11 -9.19
N GLU A 164 1.68 -9.50 -9.58
CA GLU A 164 0.58 -10.18 -10.26
C GLU A 164 0.90 -10.52 -11.72
N ILE A 165 1.52 -9.60 -12.47
CA ILE A 165 1.82 -9.83 -13.90
C ILE A 165 3.12 -10.58 -14.15
N ALA A 166 4.05 -10.63 -13.16
CA ALA A 166 5.32 -11.36 -13.20
C ALA A 166 5.50 -12.22 -11.94
N PRO A 167 4.68 -13.26 -11.74
CA PRO A 167 4.65 -14.02 -10.48
C PRO A 167 5.99 -14.72 -10.12
N SER A 168 6.82 -15.02 -11.11
CA SER A 168 8.15 -15.57 -10.86
C SER A 168 9.13 -14.58 -10.21
N ARG A 169 8.77 -13.28 -10.17
CA ARG A 169 9.55 -12.21 -9.54
C ARG A 169 8.81 -11.58 -8.34
N ALA A 170 7.68 -12.16 -7.92
CA ALA A 170 6.78 -11.56 -6.94
C ALA A 170 7.50 -11.15 -5.65
N ASP A 171 8.30 -12.03 -5.06
CA ASP A 171 9.00 -11.74 -3.80
C ASP A 171 9.99 -10.57 -3.95
N ALA A 172 10.76 -10.55 -5.05
CA ALA A 172 11.73 -9.50 -5.32
C ALA A 172 11.06 -8.13 -5.54
N VAL A 173 9.95 -8.08 -6.30
CA VAL A 173 9.24 -6.81 -6.56
C VAL A 173 8.49 -6.32 -5.32
N LEU A 174 7.91 -7.21 -4.51
CA LEU A 174 7.27 -6.84 -3.25
C LEU A 174 8.30 -6.32 -2.24
N GLN A 175 9.46 -6.96 -2.13
CA GLN A 175 10.55 -6.45 -1.30
C GLN A 175 11.01 -5.07 -1.79
N ARG A 176 11.20 -4.91 -3.12
CA ARG A 176 11.58 -3.61 -3.70
C ARG A 176 10.55 -2.51 -3.42
N GLY A 177 9.25 -2.83 -3.48
CA GLY A 177 8.18 -1.90 -3.12
C GLY A 177 8.23 -1.46 -1.64
N ARG A 178 8.59 -2.38 -0.74
CA ARG A 178 8.83 -2.05 0.69
C ARG A 178 10.00 -1.10 0.84
N ASP A 179 11.14 -1.42 0.21
CA ASP A 179 12.36 -0.62 0.26
C ASP A 179 12.15 0.79 -0.29
N TYR A 180 11.33 0.92 -1.36
CA TYR A 180 10.99 2.21 -1.95
C TYR A 180 10.21 3.10 -0.96
N GLY A 181 9.26 2.53 -0.23
CA GLY A 181 8.56 3.23 0.85
C GLY A 181 9.48 3.55 2.03
N GLU A 182 10.30 2.59 2.50
CA GLU A 182 11.25 2.77 3.60
C GLU A 182 12.30 3.86 3.29
N SER A 183 12.66 4.03 2.03
CA SER A 183 13.55 5.11 1.59
C SER A 183 13.08 6.49 2.05
N ARG A 184 11.79 6.68 2.28
CA ARG A 184 11.24 7.95 2.78
C ARG A 184 11.51 8.16 4.26
N VAL A 185 11.55 7.08 5.04
CA VAL A 185 11.94 7.09 6.47
C VAL A 185 13.43 7.36 6.58
N ILE A 186 14.25 6.66 5.79
CA ILE A 186 15.71 6.84 5.74
C ILE A 186 16.10 8.28 5.37
N CYS A 187 15.34 8.87 4.44
CA CYS A 187 15.56 10.28 4.06
C CYS A 187 14.98 11.30 5.05
N GLY A 188 14.39 10.88 6.16
CA GLY A 188 13.87 11.81 7.18
C GLY A 188 12.64 12.62 6.75
N VAL A 189 11.92 12.20 5.69
CA VAL A 189 10.82 12.99 5.10
C VAL A 189 9.43 12.44 5.37
N HIS A 190 9.35 11.21 5.91
CA HIS A 190 8.11 10.55 6.35
C HIS A 190 8.36 9.70 7.59
N TYR A 191 7.37 9.60 8.45
CA TYR A 191 7.36 8.65 9.57
C TYR A 191 7.09 7.22 9.06
N PRO A 192 7.51 6.17 9.81
CA PRO A 192 7.15 4.78 9.51
C PRO A 192 5.64 4.58 9.34
N SER A 193 4.82 5.18 10.19
CA SER A 193 3.35 5.11 10.11
C SER A 193 2.77 5.76 8.84
N ASP A 194 3.39 6.83 8.32
CA ASP A 194 2.99 7.41 7.03
C ASP A 194 3.19 6.41 5.88
N VAL A 195 4.27 5.63 5.97
CA VAL A 195 4.63 4.61 4.96
C VAL A 195 3.64 3.45 5.01
N GLU A 196 3.29 2.97 6.21
CA GLU A 196 2.30 1.89 6.35
C GLU A 196 0.92 2.33 5.88
N ALA A 197 0.47 3.53 6.25
CA ALA A 197 -0.79 4.08 5.77
C ALA A 197 -0.82 4.21 4.24
N GLY A 198 0.29 4.63 3.63
CA GLY A 198 0.43 4.67 2.18
C GLY A 198 0.26 3.29 1.53
N ARG A 199 0.86 2.24 2.10
CA ARG A 199 0.71 0.87 1.61
C ARG A 199 -0.73 0.37 1.74
N MET A 200 -1.39 0.66 2.87
CA MET A 200 -2.78 0.28 3.11
C MET A 200 -3.69 0.92 2.05
N LEU A 201 -3.52 2.21 1.80
CA LEU A 201 -4.30 2.95 0.80
C LEU A 201 -4.09 2.38 -0.61
N ALA A 202 -2.84 2.05 -0.97
CA ALA A 202 -2.52 1.42 -2.25
C ALA A 202 -3.19 0.06 -2.42
N ALA A 203 -3.13 -0.79 -1.40
CA ALA A 203 -3.74 -2.12 -1.44
C ALA A 203 -5.27 -2.03 -1.64
N ALA A 204 -5.93 -1.09 -0.97
CA ALA A 204 -7.35 -0.87 -1.12
C ALA A 204 -7.71 -0.32 -2.50
N GLU A 205 -6.92 0.60 -3.06
CA GLU A 205 -7.15 1.11 -4.41
C GLU A 205 -6.99 0.02 -5.47
N ILE A 206 -5.96 -0.81 -5.37
CA ILE A 206 -5.78 -1.97 -6.26
C ILE A 206 -6.99 -2.92 -6.15
N ALA A 207 -7.44 -3.26 -4.94
CA ALA A 207 -8.60 -4.11 -4.75
C ALA A 207 -9.87 -3.52 -5.40
N ARG A 208 -10.09 -2.20 -5.27
CA ARG A 208 -11.20 -1.49 -5.88
C ARG A 208 -11.10 -1.49 -7.42
N LEU A 209 -9.92 -1.30 -7.97
CA LEU A 209 -9.70 -1.31 -9.41
C LEU A 209 -9.95 -2.68 -10.03
N HIS A 210 -9.62 -3.78 -9.33
CA HIS A 210 -9.92 -5.14 -9.77
C HIS A 210 -11.42 -5.42 -9.98
N ALA A 211 -12.31 -4.69 -9.32
CA ALA A 211 -13.74 -4.77 -9.57
C ALA A 211 -14.15 -4.26 -10.98
N LYS A 212 -13.30 -3.46 -11.63
CA LYS A 212 -13.58 -2.84 -12.94
C LYS A 212 -13.13 -3.75 -14.08
N PRO A 213 -14.04 -4.17 -15.00
CA PRO A 213 -13.65 -5.01 -16.14
C PRO A 213 -12.60 -4.38 -17.06
N ALA A 214 -12.60 -3.04 -17.22
CA ALA A 214 -11.61 -2.34 -18.03
C ALA A 214 -10.20 -2.50 -17.44
N PHE A 215 -10.04 -2.32 -16.12
CA PHE A 215 -8.77 -2.49 -15.44
C PHE A 215 -8.20 -3.90 -15.61
N ARG A 216 -9.04 -4.94 -15.49
CA ARG A 216 -8.60 -6.33 -15.70
C ARG A 216 -8.10 -6.57 -17.12
N ARG A 217 -8.77 -5.99 -18.15
CA ARG A 217 -8.28 -6.08 -19.53
C ARG A 217 -6.93 -5.37 -19.74
N ASP A 218 -6.75 -4.19 -19.14
CA ASP A 218 -5.48 -3.46 -19.20
C ASP A 218 -4.35 -4.22 -18.48
N LEU A 219 -4.68 -4.88 -17.36
CA LEU A 219 -3.75 -5.75 -16.62
C LEU A 219 -3.33 -6.98 -17.45
N ASP A 220 -4.28 -7.62 -18.16
CA ASP A 220 -3.99 -8.76 -19.03
C ASP A 220 -3.12 -8.34 -20.24
N ALA A 221 -3.38 -7.17 -20.81
CA ALA A 221 -2.56 -6.60 -21.89
C ALA A 221 -1.13 -6.32 -21.42
N ALA A 222 -0.95 -5.70 -20.24
CA ALA A 222 0.35 -5.43 -19.66
C ALA A 222 1.11 -6.73 -19.33
N ARG A 223 0.41 -7.77 -18.84
CA ARG A 223 0.99 -9.11 -18.59
C ARG A 223 1.53 -9.74 -19.87
N ALA A 224 0.74 -9.74 -20.94
CA ALA A 224 1.15 -10.31 -22.23
C ALA A 224 2.35 -9.56 -22.83
N GLU A 225 2.33 -8.22 -22.76
CA GLU A 225 3.41 -7.36 -23.21
C GLU A 225 4.72 -7.63 -22.47
N LEU A 226 4.67 -7.66 -21.12
CA LEU A 226 5.84 -7.92 -20.29
C LEU A 226 6.41 -9.33 -20.55
N ALA A 227 5.55 -10.34 -20.65
CA ALA A 227 5.99 -11.70 -20.97
C ALA A 227 6.74 -11.76 -22.31
N ALA A 228 6.25 -11.09 -23.36
CA ALA A 228 6.90 -11.02 -24.66
C ALA A 228 8.24 -10.26 -24.63
N ALA A 229 8.37 -9.24 -23.79
CA ALA A 229 9.60 -8.46 -23.65
C ALA A 229 10.71 -9.23 -22.87
N MET A 230 10.32 -10.09 -21.95
CA MET A 230 11.26 -10.86 -21.10
C MET A 230 11.80 -12.16 -21.74
N VAL A 231 11.30 -12.58 -22.88
CA VAL A 231 11.77 -13.76 -23.64
C VAL A 231 12.97 -13.40 -24.54
N LYS A 232 13.27 -12.13 -24.73
CA LYS A 232 14.40 -11.63 -25.53
C LYS A 232 15.65 -11.44 -24.68
#